data_23e82c8dbedefe910a27ba13270c988e
#
_entry.id   23e82c8dbedefe910a27ba13270c988e
#
_cell.length_a   1.000
_cell.length_b   1.000
_cell.length_c   1.000
_cell.angle_alpha   90.00
_cell.angle_beta   90.00
_cell.angle_gamma   90.00
#
_symmetry.space_group_name_H-M   'P 1'
#
loop_
_entity.id
_entity.type
_entity.pdbx_description
1 polymer ?
#
loop_
_entity_poly.entity_id
_entity_poly.type
_entity_poly.pdbx_seq_one_letter_code
_entity_poly.pdbx_strand_id
1 'polypeptide(L)'
;MVLDVVRIPRPPHPSVKPGVKVDARSERWREHRKKVRGEIVDAAFRAIDRLGPELSVREIAEEAGTAKPKIYRHFHDKSDLFQAIGERLRDMLWGAIFSSIDLKTDSAREVIHRAVEEYVNLVDEHPNVLRVFIEGRSAASPQILDEGRGITLAVADMFDNELREMELDHAAIELAGHAAFGSAASSTEWWLGPEADSPRRMPRDRFVAHLTTIMIGVIVGTAEALGISMDPDQPIHSVVPINSAAS
;
A
#
# COMPACT_ATOMS: atom_id res chain seq x y z
N MET A 1 4.59 24.53 25.08
CA MET A 1 3.47 24.45 24.16
C MET A 1 3.34 22.97 23.81
N VAL A 2 2.30 22.31 24.32
CA VAL A 2 2.13 20.86 24.23
C VAL A 2 1.67 20.54 22.82
N LEU A 3 2.51 19.88 22.02
CA LEU A 3 2.15 19.41 20.68
C LEU A 3 1.25 18.19 20.83
N ASP A 4 0.03 18.32 20.33
CA ASP A 4 -0.96 17.24 20.25
C ASP A 4 -0.39 16.04 19.48
N VAL A 5 -0.71 14.89 20.04
CA VAL A 5 -0.44 13.57 19.46
C VAL A 5 -1.05 13.53 18.06
N VAL A 6 -0.21 13.38 17.03
CA VAL A 6 -0.66 13.15 15.65
C VAL A 6 -1.56 11.92 15.64
N ARG A 7 -2.86 12.15 15.59
CA ARG A 7 -3.87 11.10 15.40
C ARG A 7 -3.84 10.71 13.93
N ILE A 8 -3.46 9.48 13.66
CA ILE A 8 -3.54 8.84 12.33
C ILE A 8 -4.99 9.01 11.81
N PRO A 9 -5.21 9.67 10.66
CA PRO A 9 -6.55 9.74 10.08
C PRO A 9 -6.99 8.35 9.63
N ARG A 10 -8.04 7.82 10.22
CA ARG A 10 -8.77 6.70 9.62
C ARG A 10 -9.41 7.19 8.33
N PRO A 11 -9.48 6.35 7.27
CA PRO A 11 -10.18 6.71 6.05
C PRO A 11 -11.60 7.17 6.39
N PRO A 12 -12.15 8.17 5.68
CA PRO A 12 -13.44 8.76 5.99
C PRO A 12 -14.53 7.70 5.93
N HIS A 13 -15.11 7.39 7.07
CA HIS A 13 -16.36 6.65 7.11
C HIS A 13 -17.46 7.54 6.52
N PRO A 14 -18.37 7.01 5.69
CA PRO A 14 -19.48 7.78 5.18
C PRO A 14 -20.24 8.39 6.37
N SER A 15 -20.42 9.72 6.33
CA SER A 15 -21.07 10.50 7.39
C SER A 15 -22.48 9.97 7.66
N VAL A 16 -22.66 9.31 8.79
CA VAL A 16 -23.97 8.93 9.28
C VAL A 16 -24.63 10.19 9.83
N LYS A 17 -25.78 10.58 9.24
CA LYS A 17 -26.61 11.69 9.73
C LYS A 17 -26.98 11.47 11.20
N PRO A 18 -26.82 12.45 12.10
CA PRO A 18 -27.20 12.29 13.50
C PRO A 18 -28.73 12.15 13.59
N GLY A 19 -29.21 11.04 14.14
CA GLY A 19 -30.65 10.82 14.40
C GLY A 19 -31.23 9.46 14.03
N VAL A 20 -30.50 8.59 13.34
CA VAL A 20 -30.96 7.22 13.07
C VAL A 20 -30.54 6.33 14.24
N LYS A 21 -31.52 5.83 15.03
CA LYS A 21 -31.28 4.72 15.95
C LYS A 21 -30.80 3.53 15.11
N VAL A 22 -29.50 3.26 15.13
CA VAL A 22 -28.92 2.09 14.47
C VAL A 22 -29.43 0.88 15.23
N ASP A 23 -30.22 0.03 14.55
CA ASP A 23 -30.73 -1.19 15.13
C ASP A 23 -29.53 -2.10 15.49
N ALA A 24 -29.38 -2.39 16.79
CA ALA A 24 -28.30 -3.23 17.34
C ALA A 24 -28.26 -4.63 16.67
N ARG A 25 -29.35 -5.05 16.02
CA ARG A 25 -29.42 -6.28 15.25
C ARG A 25 -28.75 -6.09 13.87
N SER A 26 -28.98 -4.96 13.20
CA SER A 26 -28.36 -4.65 11.93
C SER A 26 -26.86 -4.40 12.06
N GLU A 27 -26.40 -3.88 13.20
CA GLU A 27 -24.97 -3.68 13.52
C GLU A 27 -24.25 -5.02 13.72
N ARG A 28 -24.81 -5.91 14.54
CA ARG A 28 -24.27 -7.28 14.71
C ARG A 28 -24.22 -8.07 13.41
N TRP A 29 -25.19 -7.88 12.51
CA TRP A 29 -25.19 -8.50 11.18
C TRP A 29 -24.07 -7.96 10.30
N ARG A 30 -23.79 -6.66 10.33
CA ARG A 30 -22.69 -6.03 9.59
C ARG A 30 -21.34 -6.50 10.10
N GLU A 31 -21.15 -6.53 11.42
CA GLU A 31 -19.93 -7.03 12.05
C GLU A 31 -19.68 -8.50 11.73
N HIS A 32 -20.70 -9.33 11.85
CA HIS A 32 -20.60 -10.74 11.48
C HIS A 32 -20.25 -10.93 10.00
N ARG A 33 -20.87 -10.17 9.12
CA ARG A 33 -20.58 -10.21 7.67
C ARG A 33 -19.15 -9.77 7.38
N LYS A 34 -18.66 -8.71 8.04
CA LYS A 34 -17.27 -8.23 7.94
C LYS A 34 -16.29 -9.29 8.42
N LYS A 35 -16.59 -9.95 9.55
CA LYS A 35 -15.75 -11.02 10.09
C LYS A 35 -15.63 -12.19 9.10
N VAL A 36 -16.76 -12.71 8.60
CA VAL A 36 -16.75 -13.83 7.64
C VAL A 36 -16.05 -13.43 6.33
N ARG A 37 -16.23 -12.19 5.86
CA ARG A 37 -15.50 -11.68 4.70
C ARG A 37 -13.98 -11.70 4.94
N GLY A 38 -13.51 -11.27 6.13
CA GLY A 38 -12.11 -11.33 6.52
C GLY A 38 -11.57 -12.76 6.58
N GLU A 39 -12.32 -13.70 7.17
CA GLU A 39 -11.93 -15.12 7.23
C GLU A 39 -11.76 -15.75 5.84
N ILE A 40 -12.60 -15.36 4.87
CA ILE A 40 -12.46 -15.81 3.47
C ILE A 40 -11.21 -15.19 2.82
N VAL A 41 -10.93 -13.92 3.07
CA VAL A 41 -9.72 -13.24 2.56
C VAL A 41 -8.45 -13.89 3.14
N ASP A 42 -8.40 -14.16 4.45
CA ASP A 42 -7.28 -14.85 5.08
C ASP A 42 -7.08 -16.27 4.52
N ALA A 43 -8.17 -16.97 4.23
CA ALA A 43 -8.09 -18.27 3.55
C ALA A 43 -7.59 -18.16 2.11
N ALA A 44 -8.00 -17.10 1.39
CA ALA A 44 -7.51 -16.84 0.04
C ALA A 44 -6.00 -16.56 0.03
N PHE A 45 -5.49 -15.78 0.99
CA PHE A 45 -4.04 -15.58 1.16
C PHE A 45 -3.29 -16.92 1.31
N ARG A 46 -3.72 -17.76 2.25
CA ARG A 46 -3.09 -19.09 2.45
C ARG A 46 -3.18 -19.98 1.22
N ALA A 47 -4.32 -19.93 0.51
CA ALA A 47 -4.50 -20.71 -0.70
C ALA A 47 -3.55 -20.24 -1.82
N ILE A 48 -3.41 -18.92 -2.01
CA ILE A 48 -2.50 -18.33 -3.00
C ILE A 48 -1.04 -18.68 -2.67
N ASP A 49 -0.61 -18.53 -1.41
CA ASP A 49 0.76 -18.86 -0.99
C ASP A 49 1.09 -20.32 -1.24
N ARG A 50 0.15 -21.22 -1.00
CA ARG A 50 0.35 -22.66 -1.15
C ARG A 50 0.21 -23.18 -2.59
N LEU A 51 -0.76 -22.67 -3.35
CA LEU A 51 -1.14 -23.20 -4.67
C LEU A 51 -0.64 -22.35 -5.83
N GLY A 52 -0.15 -21.14 -5.54
CA GLY A 52 0.29 -20.18 -6.56
C GLY A 52 -0.81 -19.24 -7.05
N PRO A 53 -0.45 -18.31 -7.97
CA PRO A 53 -1.32 -17.20 -8.39
C PRO A 53 -2.50 -17.62 -9.28
N GLU A 54 -2.45 -18.80 -9.90
CA GLU A 54 -3.45 -19.27 -10.88
C GLU A 54 -4.68 -19.96 -10.25
N LEU A 55 -4.82 -19.89 -8.92
CA LEU A 55 -5.86 -20.61 -8.21
C LEU A 55 -7.28 -20.15 -8.57
N SER A 56 -8.23 -21.09 -8.44
CA SER A 56 -9.65 -20.87 -8.66
C SER A 56 -10.37 -20.46 -7.36
N VAL A 57 -11.53 -19.79 -7.49
CA VAL A 57 -12.42 -19.53 -6.34
C VAL A 57 -12.90 -20.79 -5.64
N ARG A 58 -12.88 -21.96 -6.32
CA ARG A 58 -13.19 -23.26 -5.71
C ARG A 58 -12.11 -23.67 -4.70
N GLU A 59 -10.85 -23.53 -5.05
CA GLU A 59 -9.73 -23.84 -4.17
C GLU A 59 -9.69 -22.91 -2.96
N ILE A 60 -10.02 -21.62 -3.14
CA ILE A 60 -10.22 -20.68 -2.02
C ILE A 60 -11.35 -21.15 -1.11
N ALA A 61 -12.46 -21.65 -1.66
CA ALA A 61 -13.57 -22.15 -0.87
C ALA A 61 -13.19 -23.41 -0.08
N GLU A 62 -12.44 -24.31 -0.68
CA GLU A 62 -11.90 -25.50 -0.03
C GLU A 62 -10.97 -25.14 1.13
N GLU A 63 -10.05 -24.17 0.95
CA GLU A 63 -9.17 -23.66 1.99
C GLU A 63 -9.95 -22.97 3.13
N ALA A 64 -11.03 -22.24 2.79
CA ALA A 64 -11.91 -21.61 3.77
C ALA A 64 -12.87 -22.58 4.48
N GLY A 65 -12.79 -23.89 4.20
CA GLY A 65 -13.71 -24.89 4.75
C GLY A 65 -15.17 -24.62 4.37
N THR A 66 -15.42 -24.10 3.16
CA THR A 66 -16.74 -23.70 2.71
C THR A 66 -17.03 -24.08 1.26
N ALA A 67 -18.19 -23.72 0.74
CA ALA A 67 -18.54 -23.96 -0.65
C ALA A 67 -18.52 -22.66 -1.48
N LYS A 68 -18.14 -22.76 -2.76
CA LYS A 68 -18.11 -21.62 -3.70
C LYS A 68 -19.36 -20.71 -3.66
N PRO A 69 -20.61 -21.23 -3.57
CA PRO A 69 -21.78 -20.38 -3.43
C PRO A 69 -21.80 -19.52 -2.16
N LYS A 70 -21.14 -19.96 -1.06
CA LYS A 70 -21.06 -19.15 0.16
C LYS A 70 -20.10 -17.99 -0.02
N ILE A 71 -19.00 -18.14 -0.77
CA ILE A 71 -18.11 -17.02 -1.13
C ILE A 71 -18.90 -15.94 -1.86
N TYR A 72 -19.69 -16.30 -2.87
CA TYR A 72 -20.50 -15.35 -3.65
C TYR A 72 -21.69 -14.72 -2.90
N ARG A 73 -21.99 -15.15 -1.66
CA ARG A 73 -22.86 -14.38 -0.75
C ARG A 73 -22.16 -13.19 -0.09
N HIS A 74 -20.84 -13.22 -0.03
CA HIS A 74 -20.02 -12.20 0.61
C HIS A 74 -19.26 -11.33 -0.39
N PHE A 75 -19.00 -11.85 -1.58
CA PHE A 75 -18.33 -11.18 -2.69
C PHE A 75 -19.18 -11.23 -3.93
N HIS A 76 -19.35 -10.09 -4.59
CA HIS A 76 -20.19 -9.97 -5.77
C HIS A 76 -19.69 -10.89 -6.91
N ASP A 77 -18.39 -10.88 -7.12
CA ASP A 77 -17.70 -11.66 -8.15
C ASP A 77 -16.25 -11.97 -7.75
N LYS A 78 -15.46 -12.52 -8.67
CA LYS A 78 -14.05 -12.80 -8.46
C LYS A 78 -13.26 -11.50 -8.24
N SER A 79 -13.62 -10.42 -8.94
CA SER A 79 -12.94 -9.13 -8.86
C SER A 79 -13.08 -8.51 -7.46
N ASP A 80 -14.31 -8.50 -6.87
CA ASP A 80 -14.57 -8.04 -5.51
C ASP A 80 -13.76 -8.84 -4.46
N LEU A 81 -13.59 -10.15 -4.66
CA LEU A 81 -12.75 -10.97 -3.78
C LEU A 81 -11.28 -10.57 -3.90
N PHE A 82 -10.77 -10.41 -5.11
CA PHE A 82 -9.36 -10.04 -5.32
C PHE A 82 -9.07 -8.59 -4.87
N GLN A 83 -10.02 -7.69 -5.02
CA GLN A 83 -9.92 -6.35 -4.43
C GLN A 83 -9.78 -6.43 -2.91
N ALA A 84 -10.57 -7.24 -2.22
CA ALA A 84 -10.45 -7.41 -0.78
C ALA A 84 -9.13 -8.06 -0.34
N ILE A 85 -8.55 -8.92 -1.19
CA ILE A 85 -7.20 -9.46 -0.97
C ILE A 85 -6.15 -8.34 -1.10
N GLY A 86 -6.27 -7.47 -2.11
CA GLY A 86 -5.39 -6.30 -2.27
C GLY A 86 -5.50 -5.32 -1.10
N GLU A 87 -6.72 -5.04 -0.64
CA GLU A 87 -6.97 -4.22 0.56
C GLU A 87 -6.26 -4.82 1.79
N ARG A 88 -6.32 -6.13 1.97
CA ARG A 88 -5.65 -6.84 3.06
C ARG A 88 -4.13 -6.73 2.96
N LEU A 89 -3.57 -6.94 1.77
CA LEU A 89 -2.14 -6.79 1.49
C LEU A 89 -1.66 -5.36 1.82
N ARG A 90 -2.41 -4.36 1.37
CA ARG A 90 -2.15 -2.96 1.66
C ARG A 90 -2.19 -2.66 3.17
N ASP A 91 -3.21 -3.15 3.89
CA ASP A 91 -3.33 -2.96 5.34
C ASP A 91 -2.14 -3.58 6.09
N MET A 92 -1.66 -4.75 5.65
CA MET A 92 -0.46 -5.40 6.21
C MET A 92 0.78 -4.53 5.98
N LEU A 93 1.00 -4.07 4.75
CA LEU A 93 2.13 -3.23 4.38
C LEU A 93 2.13 -1.92 5.18
N TRP A 94 1.00 -1.22 5.22
CA TRP A 94 0.88 0.04 5.96
C TRP A 94 1.07 -0.16 7.46
N GLY A 95 0.51 -1.23 8.02
CA GLY A 95 0.71 -1.55 9.43
C GLY A 95 2.19 -1.75 9.77
N ALA A 96 2.93 -2.46 8.93
CA ALA A 96 4.37 -2.68 9.09
C ALA A 96 5.16 -1.36 8.96
N ILE A 97 4.94 -0.59 7.90
CA ILE A 97 5.62 0.69 7.65
C ILE A 97 5.39 1.66 8.82
N PHE A 98 4.14 1.91 9.19
CA PHE A 98 3.83 2.88 10.26
C PHE A 98 4.33 2.48 11.64
N SER A 99 4.53 1.18 11.89
CA SER A 99 5.12 0.73 13.15
C SER A 99 6.64 0.94 13.20
N SER A 100 7.29 1.14 12.06
CA SER A 100 8.76 1.17 11.93
C SER A 100 9.33 2.58 11.75
N ILE A 101 8.53 3.63 11.49
CA ILE A 101 8.98 4.99 11.18
C ILE A 101 8.59 6.02 12.25
N ASP A 102 9.45 7.02 12.47
CA ASP A 102 9.17 8.23 13.25
C ASP A 102 9.41 9.48 12.41
N LEU A 103 8.34 10.06 11.85
CA LEU A 103 8.41 11.24 11.00
C LEU A 103 8.98 12.50 11.68
N LYS A 104 9.13 12.49 13.02
CA LYS A 104 9.70 13.63 13.76
C LYS A 104 11.22 13.62 13.82
N THR A 105 11.82 12.43 13.74
CA THR A 105 13.25 12.25 13.93
C THR A 105 13.95 11.66 12.73
N ASP A 106 13.20 10.83 11.96
CA ASP A 106 13.80 10.12 10.84
C ASP A 106 14.01 11.05 9.64
N SER A 107 15.13 10.84 8.95
CA SER A 107 15.39 11.44 7.65
C SER A 107 14.51 10.80 6.56
N ALA A 108 14.34 11.49 5.45
CA ALA A 108 13.61 10.93 4.31
C ALA A 108 14.24 9.61 3.83
N ARG A 109 15.57 9.51 3.85
CA ARG A 109 16.28 8.27 3.52
C ARG A 109 15.93 7.13 4.46
N GLU A 110 15.89 7.36 5.76
CA GLU A 110 15.55 6.33 6.75
C GLU A 110 14.10 5.88 6.61
N VAL A 111 13.15 6.81 6.43
CA VAL A 111 11.74 6.50 6.19
C VAL A 111 11.57 5.65 4.93
N ILE A 112 12.17 6.07 3.81
CA ILE A 112 12.08 5.36 2.53
C ILE A 112 12.75 3.98 2.65
N HIS A 113 13.91 3.90 3.30
CA HIS A 113 14.62 2.64 3.48
C HIS A 113 13.76 1.63 4.27
N ARG A 114 13.19 2.03 5.40
CA ARG A 114 12.32 1.17 6.21
C ARG A 114 11.05 0.79 5.44
N ALA A 115 10.42 1.73 4.73
CA ALA A 115 9.26 1.42 3.91
C ALA A 115 9.56 0.39 2.82
N VAL A 116 10.71 0.52 2.14
CA VAL A 116 11.19 -0.45 1.15
C VAL A 116 11.53 -1.79 1.81
N GLU A 117 12.13 -1.78 2.98
CA GLU A 117 12.47 -3.00 3.72
C GLU A 117 11.21 -3.77 4.11
N GLU A 118 10.20 -3.11 4.67
CA GLU A 118 8.91 -3.73 5.01
C GLU A 118 8.16 -4.23 3.77
N TYR A 119 8.20 -3.47 2.68
CA TYR A 119 7.66 -3.93 1.40
C TYR A 119 8.35 -5.21 0.91
N VAL A 120 9.67 -5.25 0.93
CA VAL A 120 10.44 -6.43 0.47
C VAL A 120 10.26 -7.62 1.42
N ASN A 121 10.09 -7.39 2.74
CA ASN A 121 9.71 -8.45 3.69
C ASN A 121 8.38 -9.08 3.30
N LEU A 122 7.36 -8.25 3.04
CA LEU A 122 6.04 -8.71 2.64
C LEU A 122 6.08 -9.48 1.31
N VAL A 123 6.90 -9.02 0.34
CA VAL A 123 7.15 -9.73 -0.93
C VAL A 123 7.77 -11.10 -0.69
N ASP A 124 8.73 -11.19 0.21
CA ASP A 124 9.44 -12.45 0.50
C ASP A 124 8.58 -13.44 1.29
N GLU A 125 7.73 -12.93 2.19
CA GLU A 125 6.76 -13.73 2.94
C GLU A 125 5.61 -14.25 2.06
N HIS A 126 5.15 -13.42 1.09
CA HIS A 126 3.98 -13.71 0.27
C HIS A 126 4.24 -13.53 -1.24
N PRO A 127 5.25 -14.17 -1.84
CA PRO A 127 5.64 -13.93 -3.22
C PRO A 127 4.53 -14.24 -4.22
N ASN A 128 3.74 -15.29 -3.97
CA ASN A 128 2.63 -15.67 -4.84
C ASN A 128 1.46 -14.69 -4.76
N VAL A 129 1.18 -14.10 -3.59
CA VAL A 129 0.17 -13.06 -3.46
C VAL A 129 0.58 -11.83 -4.26
N LEU A 130 1.84 -11.40 -4.15
CA LEU A 130 2.36 -10.28 -4.94
C LEU A 130 2.28 -10.55 -6.44
N ARG A 131 2.61 -11.77 -6.90
CA ARG A 131 2.50 -12.16 -8.32
C ARG A 131 1.09 -11.99 -8.86
N VAL A 132 0.05 -12.36 -8.09
CA VAL A 132 -1.35 -12.15 -8.47
C VAL A 132 -1.62 -10.70 -8.86
N PHE A 133 -1.00 -9.75 -8.15
CA PHE A 133 -1.21 -8.32 -8.38
C PHE A 133 -0.25 -7.73 -9.42
N ILE A 134 1.00 -8.17 -9.46
CA ILE A 134 2.02 -7.64 -10.38
C ILE A 134 1.86 -8.21 -11.79
N GLU A 135 1.66 -9.52 -11.92
CA GLU A 135 1.48 -10.18 -13.21
C GLU A 135 0.10 -9.94 -13.84
N GLY A 136 -0.79 -9.34 -13.11
CA GLY A 136 -2.21 -8.99 -13.32
C GLY A 136 -2.78 -8.97 -14.73
N ARG A 137 -2.53 -10.02 -15.51
CA ARG A 137 -3.10 -10.23 -16.85
C ARG A 137 -4.58 -10.63 -16.82
N SER A 138 -5.19 -10.74 -15.64
CA SER A 138 -6.61 -11.05 -15.44
C SER A 138 -7.30 -10.00 -14.61
N ALA A 139 -8.25 -9.27 -15.17
CA ALA A 139 -9.31 -8.46 -14.52
C ALA A 139 -8.90 -7.45 -13.42
N ALA A 140 -7.71 -7.56 -12.82
CA ALA A 140 -7.22 -6.70 -11.75
C ALA A 140 -6.37 -5.50 -12.25
N SER A 141 -6.04 -5.43 -13.54
CA SER A 141 -5.13 -4.39 -14.06
C SER A 141 -5.57 -2.94 -13.82
N PRO A 142 -6.87 -2.56 -13.92
CA PRO A 142 -7.32 -1.23 -13.51
C PRO A 142 -7.18 -1.01 -12.00
N GLN A 143 -7.39 -2.06 -11.20
CA GLN A 143 -7.36 -2.00 -9.74
C GLN A 143 -5.96 -1.81 -9.17
N ILE A 144 -4.91 -2.31 -9.82
CA ILE A 144 -3.51 -2.08 -9.40
C ILE A 144 -3.13 -0.61 -9.56
N LEU A 145 -3.58 0.04 -10.63
CA LEU A 145 -3.37 1.49 -10.80
C LEU A 145 -4.15 2.29 -9.75
N ASP A 146 -5.37 1.86 -9.43
CA ASP A 146 -6.17 2.45 -8.36
C ASP A 146 -5.57 2.21 -6.98
N GLU A 147 -4.94 1.05 -6.74
CA GLU A 147 -4.19 0.77 -5.51
C GLU A 147 -2.93 1.64 -5.40
N GLY A 148 -2.16 1.79 -6.49
CA GLY A 148 -1.03 2.72 -6.56
C GLY A 148 -1.46 4.17 -6.26
N ARG A 149 -2.60 4.59 -6.81
CA ARG A 149 -3.20 5.89 -6.50
C ARG A 149 -3.61 6.00 -5.03
N GLY A 150 -4.20 4.95 -4.46
CA GLY A 150 -4.56 4.90 -3.04
C GLY A 150 -3.35 5.07 -2.12
N ILE A 151 -2.21 4.45 -2.46
CA ILE A 151 -0.94 4.61 -1.75
C ILE A 151 -0.43 6.05 -1.87
N THR A 152 -0.43 6.61 -3.08
CA THR A 152 -0.01 7.99 -3.33
C THR A 152 -0.83 8.98 -2.53
N LEU A 153 -2.16 8.83 -2.52
CA LEU A 153 -3.06 9.69 -1.76
C LEU A 153 -2.84 9.54 -0.25
N ALA A 154 -2.60 8.33 0.26
CA ALA A 154 -2.32 8.11 1.68
C ALA A 154 -1.00 8.78 2.11
N VAL A 155 0.03 8.73 1.27
CA VAL A 155 1.29 9.47 1.52
C VAL A 155 1.06 10.97 1.44
N ALA A 156 0.33 11.46 0.43
CA ALA A 156 0.00 12.87 0.33
C ALA A 156 -0.79 13.38 1.54
N ASP A 157 -1.76 12.60 2.03
CA ASP A 157 -2.55 12.92 3.24
C ASP A 157 -1.68 13.03 4.50
N MET A 158 -0.57 12.30 4.58
CA MET A 158 0.37 12.38 5.72
C MET A 158 1.07 13.74 5.78
N PHE A 159 1.27 14.38 4.64
CA PHE A 159 1.92 15.68 4.49
C PHE A 159 0.94 16.79 4.05
N ASP A 160 -0.37 16.55 4.17
CA ASP A 160 -1.40 17.42 3.62
C ASP A 160 -1.32 18.86 4.15
N ASN A 161 -0.99 19.05 5.43
CA ASN A 161 -0.83 20.38 6.00
C ASN A 161 0.38 21.11 5.41
N GLU A 162 1.52 20.45 5.33
CA GLU A 162 2.76 20.99 4.81
C GLU A 162 2.66 21.25 3.29
N LEU A 163 2.07 20.31 2.55
CA LEU A 163 1.91 20.41 1.09
C LEU A 163 0.91 21.48 0.69
N ARG A 164 -0.17 21.67 1.46
CA ARG A 164 -1.16 22.75 1.19
C ARG A 164 -0.61 24.14 1.44
N GLU A 165 0.21 24.30 2.48
CA GLU A 165 0.87 25.58 2.75
C GLU A 165 1.85 26.00 1.65
N MET A 166 2.38 25.02 0.91
CA MET A 166 3.35 25.24 -0.17
C MET A 166 2.74 25.48 -1.55
N GLU A 167 1.41 25.41 -1.71
CA GLU A 167 0.69 25.58 -3.00
C GLU A 167 1.27 24.71 -4.14
N LEU A 168 1.66 23.47 -3.84
CA LEU A 168 2.34 22.58 -4.78
C LEU A 168 1.41 22.04 -5.87
N ASP A 169 2.00 21.70 -7.02
CA ASP A 169 1.31 21.01 -8.12
C ASP A 169 0.94 19.57 -7.72
N HIS A 170 -0.32 19.37 -7.37
CA HIS A 170 -0.86 18.05 -7.00
C HIS A 170 -0.71 17.01 -8.12
N ALA A 171 -0.76 17.42 -9.39
CA ALA A 171 -0.58 16.50 -10.52
C ALA A 171 0.85 15.97 -10.57
N ALA A 172 1.85 16.80 -10.25
CA ALA A 172 3.25 16.37 -10.16
C ALA A 172 3.47 15.38 -9.00
N ILE A 173 2.83 15.60 -7.85
CA ILE A 173 2.88 14.68 -6.70
C ILE A 173 2.22 13.35 -7.06
N GLU A 174 1.05 13.37 -7.71
CA GLU A 174 0.35 12.17 -8.16
C GLU A 174 1.21 11.38 -9.17
N LEU A 175 1.85 12.07 -10.12
CA LEU A 175 2.77 11.47 -11.08
C LEU A 175 3.96 10.80 -10.39
N ALA A 176 4.57 11.45 -9.40
CA ALA A 176 5.69 10.91 -8.63
C ALA A 176 5.29 9.64 -7.88
N GLY A 177 4.10 9.61 -7.27
CA GLY A 177 3.56 8.43 -6.61
C GLY A 177 3.35 7.27 -7.58
N HIS A 178 2.82 7.54 -8.76
CA HIS A 178 2.69 6.52 -9.81
C HIS A 178 4.06 6.01 -10.30
N ALA A 179 5.05 6.90 -10.45
CA ALA A 179 6.40 6.53 -10.82
C ALA A 179 7.06 5.65 -9.75
N ALA A 180 6.94 6.01 -8.48
CA ALA A 180 7.45 5.24 -7.35
C ALA A 180 6.79 3.84 -7.29
N PHE A 181 5.45 3.79 -7.35
CA PHE A 181 4.71 2.54 -7.35
C PHE A 181 5.09 1.65 -8.55
N GLY A 182 5.12 2.19 -9.75
CA GLY A 182 5.51 1.46 -10.96
C GLY A 182 6.94 0.94 -10.89
N SER A 183 7.87 1.74 -10.34
CA SER A 183 9.26 1.33 -10.13
C SER A 183 9.36 0.19 -9.12
N ALA A 184 8.62 0.23 -8.00
CA ALA A 184 8.57 -0.85 -7.02
C ALA A 184 8.00 -2.12 -7.64
N ALA A 185 6.85 -2.05 -8.29
CA ALA A 185 6.17 -3.20 -8.89
C ALA A 185 7.03 -3.88 -9.97
N SER A 186 7.55 -3.10 -10.92
CA SER A 186 8.38 -3.63 -12.03
C SER A 186 9.72 -4.20 -11.54
N SER A 187 10.36 -3.53 -10.57
CA SER A 187 11.59 -4.03 -9.97
C SER A 187 11.37 -5.34 -9.20
N THR A 188 10.23 -5.48 -8.54
CA THR A 188 9.86 -6.69 -7.81
C THR A 188 9.58 -7.85 -8.76
N GLU A 189 8.82 -7.62 -9.83
CA GLU A 189 8.59 -8.64 -10.87
C GLU A 189 9.92 -9.15 -11.43
N TRP A 190 10.82 -8.22 -11.78
CA TRP A 190 12.15 -8.57 -12.22
C TRP A 190 12.93 -9.37 -11.15
N TRP A 191 12.88 -8.96 -9.89
CA TRP A 191 13.63 -9.60 -8.79
C TRP A 191 13.12 -11.01 -8.47
N LEU A 192 11.79 -11.20 -8.47
CA LEU A 192 11.14 -12.50 -8.24
C LEU A 192 11.43 -13.51 -9.36
N GLY A 193 11.65 -13.04 -10.59
CA GLY A 193 11.78 -13.91 -11.78
C GLY A 193 10.44 -14.43 -12.30
N PRO A 194 10.46 -15.17 -13.43
CA PRO A 194 9.25 -15.52 -14.19
C PRO A 194 8.36 -16.59 -13.55
N GLU A 195 8.92 -17.43 -12.68
CA GLU A 195 8.20 -18.57 -12.08
C GLU A 195 8.24 -18.49 -10.55
N ALA A 196 7.31 -19.17 -9.90
CA ALA A 196 7.17 -19.10 -8.44
C ALA A 196 8.41 -19.61 -7.68
N ASP A 197 9.13 -20.58 -8.24
CA ASP A 197 10.33 -21.18 -7.72
C ASP A 197 11.63 -20.63 -8.32
N SER A 198 11.53 -19.57 -9.16
CA SER A 198 12.70 -18.90 -9.71
C SER A 198 13.62 -18.38 -8.60
N PRO A 199 14.96 -18.60 -8.72
CA PRO A 199 15.89 -18.01 -7.78
C PRO A 199 15.85 -16.47 -7.90
N ARG A 200 15.95 -15.77 -6.77
CA ARG A 200 16.06 -14.32 -6.75
C ARG A 200 17.25 -13.84 -7.57
N ARG A 201 17.04 -12.81 -8.41
CA ARG A 201 18.08 -12.30 -9.33
C ARG A 201 19.23 -11.61 -8.63
N MET A 202 19.00 -11.17 -7.39
CA MET A 202 20.05 -10.66 -6.50
C MET A 202 19.69 -10.92 -5.04
N PRO A 203 20.68 -10.88 -4.11
CA PRO A 203 20.44 -10.96 -2.67
C PRO A 203 19.46 -9.88 -2.21
N ARG A 204 18.61 -10.24 -1.23
CA ARG A 204 17.57 -9.35 -0.67
C ARG A 204 18.10 -7.99 -0.26
N ASP A 205 19.19 -7.95 0.52
CA ASP A 205 19.74 -6.69 1.06
C ASP A 205 20.24 -5.75 -0.05
N ARG A 206 20.78 -6.33 -1.13
CA ARG A 206 21.15 -5.56 -2.33
C ARG A 206 19.92 -5.01 -3.05
N PHE A 207 18.87 -5.82 -3.14
CA PHE A 207 17.61 -5.37 -3.76
C PHE A 207 17.00 -4.22 -2.97
N VAL A 208 16.92 -4.34 -1.63
CA VAL A 208 16.46 -3.26 -0.74
C VAL A 208 17.29 -1.98 -0.95
N ALA A 209 18.61 -2.09 -0.94
CA ALA A 209 19.49 -0.92 -1.10
C ALA A 209 19.30 -0.22 -2.46
N HIS A 210 19.21 -0.98 -3.55
CA HIS A 210 18.99 -0.42 -4.89
C HIS A 210 17.59 0.18 -5.04
N LEU A 211 16.55 -0.50 -4.57
CA LEU A 211 15.18 0.00 -4.63
C LEU A 211 15.03 1.28 -3.81
N THR A 212 15.62 1.33 -2.60
CA THR A 212 15.70 2.56 -1.78
C THR A 212 16.32 3.71 -2.56
N THR A 213 17.44 3.47 -3.25
CA THR A 213 18.10 4.50 -4.06
C THR A 213 17.20 5.01 -5.20
N ILE A 214 16.50 4.13 -5.87
CA ILE A 214 15.54 4.50 -6.93
C ILE A 214 14.41 5.36 -6.35
N MET A 215 13.81 4.93 -5.22
CA MET A 215 12.72 5.67 -4.57
C MET A 215 13.17 7.07 -4.14
N ILE A 216 14.35 7.20 -3.54
CA ILE A 216 14.93 8.49 -3.17
C ILE A 216 15.11 9.37 -4.40
N GLY A 217 15.62 8.81 -5.51
CA GLY A 217 15.78 9.55 -6.77
C GLY A 217 14.45 10.09 -7.32
N VAL A 218 13.38 9.32 -7.26
CA VAL A 218 12.03 9.78 -7.67
C VAL A 218 11.56 10.92 -6.76
N ILE A 219 11.71 10.79 -5.45
CA ILE A 219 11.20 11.79 -4.49
C ILE A 219 12.01 13.08 -4.56
N VAL A 220 13.35 13.00 -4.52
CA VAL A 220 14.24 14.17 -4.59
C VAL A 220 14.10 14.88 -5.94
N GLY A 221 14.10 14.14 -7.05
CA GLY A 221 13.92 14.73 -8.36
C GLY A 221 12.55 15.41 -8.54
N THR A 222 11.50 14.88 -7.92
CA THR A 222 10.18 15.53 -7.91
C THR A 222 10.20 16.80 -7.06
N ALA A 223 10.80 16.75 -5.87
CA ALA A 223 10.95 17.91 -5.00
C ALA A 223 11.68 19.06 -5.74
N GLU A 224 12.82 18.74 -6.39
CA GLU A 224 13.56 19.72 -7.20
C GLU A 224 12.71 20.30 -8.33
N ALA A 225 11.95 19.48 -9.06
CA ALA A 225 11.06 19.92 -10.12
C ALA A 225 9.94 20.86 -9.62
N LEU A 226 9.54 20.70 -8.36
CA LEU A 226 8.56 21.56 -7.66
C LEU A 226 9.21 22.79 -6.99
N GLY A 227 10.51 23.00 -7.16
CA GLY A 227 11.22 24.12 -6.54
C GLY A 227 11.50 23.93 -5.05
N ILE A 228 11.48 22.71 -4.55
CA ILE A 228 11.76 22.36 -3.17
C ILE A 228 13.19 21.84 -3.04
N SER A 229 13.96 22.43 -2.12
CA SER A 229 15.26 21.89 -1.74
C SER A 229 15.07 20.81 -0.69
N MET A 230 15.46 19.58 -1.01
CA MET A 230 15.33 18.44 -0.14
C MET A 230 16.67 17.70 -0.01
N ASP A 231 17.25 17.72 1.17
CA ASP A 231 18.37 16.83 1.53
C ASP A 231 17.77 15.55 2.13
N PRO A 232 17.88 14.39 1.47
CA PRO A 232 17.29 13.15 1.95
C PRO A 232 17.90 12.63 3.26
N ASP A 233 19.05 13.14 3.67
CA ASP A 233 19.76 12.76 4.89
C ASP A 233 19.40 13.66 6.10
N GLN A 234 18.58 14.68 5.89
CA GLN A 234 18.03 15.54 6.95
C GLN A 234 16.61 15.08 7.35
N PRO A 235 16.20 15.39 8.58
CA PRO A 235 14.81 15.12 9.01
C PRO A 235 13.78 15.71 8.04
N ILE A 236 12.69 14.99 7.81
CA ILE A 236 11.66 15.35 6.83
C ILE A 236 11.10 16.77 7.03
N HIS A 237 11.02 17.24 8.28
CA HIS A 237 10.53 18.59 8.58
C HIS A 237 11.46 19.74 8.13
N SER A 238 12.66 19.44 7.61
CA SER A 238 13.62 20.43 7.13
C SER A 238 13.44 20.84 5.66
N VAL A 239 12.38 20.40 5.00
CA VAL A 239 12.07 20.71 3.60
C VAL A 239 11.71 22.18 3.45
N VAL A 240 12.42 22.91 2.59
CA VAL A 240 12.18 24.34 2.29
C VAL A 240 12.11 24.61 0.79
N PRO A 241 11.28 25.56 0.31
CA PRO A 241 11.26 25.96 -1.08
C PRO A 241 12.60 26.55 -1.54
N ILE A 242 13.08 26.17 -2.72
CA ILE A 242 14.38 26.67 -3.29
C ILE A 242 14.34 28.21 -3.41
N ASN A 243 13.20 28.80 -3.73
CA ASN A 243 13.05 30.25 -3.91
C ASN A 243 13.21 31.05 -2.62
N SER A 244 13.18 30.44 -1.43
CA SER A 244 13.42 31.13 -0.16
C SER A 244 14.90 31.27 0.20
N ALA A 245 15.78 30.54 -0.48
CA ALA A 245 17.24 30.58 -0.24
C ALA A 245 17.99 31.69 -1.04
N ALA A 246 17.28 32.47 -1.88
CA ALA A 246 17.85 33.49 -2.75
C ALA A 246 17.57 34.95 -2.28
N SER A 247 17.32 35.15 -0.99
CA SER A 247 17.12 36.51 -0.42
C SER A 247 18.29 36.94 0.46
#